data_9cb9cdea0f957a9427461d9f04975b61
#
_entry.id   9cb9cdea0f957a9427461d9f04975b61
#
_cell.length_a   1.000
_cell.length_b   1.000
_cell.length_c   1.000
_cell.angle_alpha   90.00
_cell.angle_beta   90.00
_cell.angle_gamma   90.00
#
_symmetry.space_group_name_H-M   'P 1'
#
loop_
_entity.id
_entity.type
_entity.pdbx_description
1 polymer ?
#
loop_
_entity_poly.entity_id
_entity_poly.type
_entity_poly.pdbx_seq_one_letter_code
_entity_poly.pdbx_strand_id
1 'polypeptide(L)'
;TQAKTLFPYTTLFRSDLKGKWSVVFFYPADFTFVCPTELEVLENHYDAFQKLGCEIYSVSCDTEFVHKAWHDHSERIAKITYPMVADPTHALARDFEVLIESAGLAERGTFIINPEGKIVAYEVNAGNVGRNAEELLRKVQACQFVHEHGDEVCPAKWQPGAETLKPSLDLVGAL
;
A
#
# COMPACT_ATOMS: atom_id res chain seq x y z
N THR A 1 19.81 -8.35 -15.45
CA THR A 1 19.04 -7.10 -15.34
C THR A 1 17.99 -7.13 -16.45
N GLN A 2 16.89 -7.83 -16.23
CA GLN A 2 15.73 -7.65 -17.08
C GLN A 2 15.22 -6.25 -16.83
N ALA A 3 15.23 -5.44 -17.87
CA ALA A 3 14.51 -4.20 -17.90
C ALA A 3 13.10 -4.49 -17.39
N LYS A 4 12.69 -3.82 -16.32
CA LYS A 4 11.28 -3.76 -15.91
C LYS A 4 10.56 -3.17 -17.11
N THR A 5 10.01 -4.03 -17.92
CA THR A 5 9.42 -3.70 -19.21
C THR A 5 8.17 -2.88 -18.95
N LEU A 6 8.25 -1.61 -19.25
CA LEU A 6 7.38 -0.81 -20.09
C LEU A 6 5.88 -0.75 -19.82
N PHE A 7 5.29 -1.60 -18.99
CA PHE A 7 3.90 -1.44 -18.56
C PHE A 7 3.81 -1.76 -17.08
N PRO A 8 3.65 -0.72 -16.23
CA PRO A 8 3.34 -0.93 -14.83
C PRO A 8 1.96 -1.57 -14.62
N TYR A 9 1.32 -2.02 -15.69
CA TYR A 9 -0.04 -2.56 -15.67
C TYR A 9 0.03 -4.08 -15.80
N THR A 10 -0.02 -4.77 -14.68
CA THR A 10 0.21 -6.21 -14.64
C THR A 10 -0.73 -6.88 -13.63
N THR A 11 -0.79 -8.19 -13.67
CA THR A 11 -1.39 -8.99 -12.62
C THR A 11 -0.36 -9.22 -11.51
N LEU A 12 -0.76 -9.05 -10.26
CA LEU A 12 0.09 -9.30 -9.09
C LEU A 12 0.00 -10.77 -8.69
N PHE A 13 1.16 -11.42 -8.50
CA PHE A 13 1.26 -12.77 -7.98
C PHE A 13 1.86 -12.75 -6.57
N ARG A 14 1.48 -13.73 -5.74
CA ARG A 14 2.03 -13.89 -4.39
C ARG A 14 3.56 -13.95 -4.37
N SER A 15 4.18 -14.48 -5.43
CA SER A 15 5.63 -14.52 -5.61
C SER A 15 6.26 -13.12 -5.70
N ASP A 16 5.52 -12.12 -6.19
CA ASP A 16 6.02 -10.77 -6.35
C ASP A 16 6.16 -10.03 -5.01
N LEU A 17 5.44 -10.49 -3.98
CA LEU A 17 5.44 -9.93 -2.63
C LEU A 17 6.50 -10.56 -1.72
N LYS A 18 7.07 -11.73 -2.07
CA LYS A 18 8.05 -12.41 -1.23
C LYS A 18 9.42 -11.77 -1.27
N GLY A 19 10.09 -11.74 -0.12
CA GLY A 19 11.48 -11.30 0.01
C GLY A 19 11.65 -9.79 0.04
N LYS A 20 10.58 -9.02 0.08
CA LYS A 20 10.61 -7.57 0.19
C LYS A 20 9.40 -7.04 0.96
N TRP A 21 9.54 -5.86 1.52
CA TRP A 21 8.39 -5.12 2.04
C TRP A 21 7.52 -4.65 0.89
N SER A 22 6.21 -4.71 1.07
CA SER A 22 5.26 -4.31 0.04
C SER A 22 4.04 -3.63 0.64
N VAL A 23 3.50 -2.67 -0.07
CA VAL A 23 2.19 -2.09 0.17
C VAL A 23 1.27 -2.48 -0.98
N VAL A 24 0.15 -3.09 -0.67
CA VAL A 24 -0.95 -3.29 -1.62
C VAL A 24 -2.05 -2.28 -1.30
N PHE A 25 -2.31 -1.39 -2.26
CA PHE A 25 -3.13 -0.21 -2.10
C PHE A 25 -4.33 -0.27 -3.04
N PHE A 26 -5.45 -0.80 -2.54
CA PHE A 26 -6.69 -0.89 -3.33
C PHE A 26 -7.39 0.46 -3.42
N TYR A 27 -7.97 0.74 -4.58
CA TYR A 27 -8.82 1.90 -4.80
C TYR A 27 -10.02 1.52 -5.68
N PRO A 28 -11.15 2.24 -5.61
CA PRO A 28 -12.39 1.87 -6.27
C PRO A 28 -12.28 1.71 -7.79
N ALA A 29 -11.87 2.76 -8.50
CA ALA A 29 -11.81 2.72 -9.96
C ALA A 29 -11.00 3.87 -10.56
N ASP A 30 -10.52 3.67 -11.78
CA ASP A 30 -9.92 4.68 -12.63
C ASP A 30 -10.95 5.75 -13.04
N PHE A 31 -10.47 6.91 -13.50
CA PHE A 31 -11.29 8.04 -13.97
C PHE A 31 -12.32 8.55 -12.96
N THR A 32 -12.04 8.41 -11.65
CA THR A 32 -12.88 8.89 -10.56
C THR A 32 -12.33 10.17 -9.89
N PHE A 33 -12.76 10.50 -8.68
CA PHE A 33 -12.54 11.82 -8.07
C PHE A 33 -11.52 11.81 -6.95
N VAL A 34 -11.66 10.95 -5.95
CA VAL A 34 -10.74 10.82 -4.82
C VAL A 34 -9.49 10.03 -5.21
N CYS A 35 -9.64 8.98 -6.01
CA CYS A 35 -8.56 8.07 -6.38
C CYS A 35 -7.34 8.78 -6.98
N PRO A 36 -7.48 9.71 -7.96
CA PRO A 36 -6.30 10.37 -8.51
C PRO A 36 -5.56 11.23 -7.49
N THR A 37 -6.24 11.76 -6.47
CA THR A 37 -5.61 12.54 -5.41
C THR A 37 -4.77 11.66 -4.49
N GLU A 38 -5.25 10.46 -4.14
CA GLU A 38 -4.52 9.49 -3.33
C GLU A 38 -3.27 8.98 -4.06
N LEU A 39 -3.45 8.59 -5.33
CA LEU A 39 -2.38 8.01 -6.14
C LEU A 39 -1.25 9.03 -6.39
N GLU A 40 -1.58 10.30 -6.65
CA GLU A 40 -0.59 11.37 -6.81
C GLU A 40 0.19 11.63 -5.50
N VAL A 41 -0.49 11.71 -4.36
CA VAL A 41 0.18 11.91 -3.05
C VAL A 41 1.04 10.70 -2.71
N LEU A 42 0.62 9.49 -3.06
CA LEU A 42 1.40 8.28 -2.88
C LEU A 42 2.68 8.31 -3.74
N GLU A 43 2.59 8.76 -5.01
CA GLU A 43 3.76 8.96 -5.88
C GLU A 43 4.74 9.99 -5.29
N ASN A 44 4.25 11.07 -4.73
CA ASN A 44 5.10 12.09 -4.10
C ASN A 44 5.97 11.52 -2.95
N HIS A 45 5.58 10.39 -2.37
CA HIS A 45 6.31 9.69 -1.32
C HIS A 45 7.00 8.41 -1.81
N TYR A 46 6.85 8.04 -3.08
CA TYR A 46 7.32 6.75 -3.59
C TYR A 46 8.83 6.54 -3.43
N ASP A 47 9.64 7.57 -3.66
CA ASP A 47 11.09 7.52 -3.42
C ASP A 47 11.43 7.18 -1.96
N ALA A 48 10.64 7.66 -1.01
CA ALA A 48 10.83 7.35 0.40
C ALA A 48 10.53 5.87 0.70
N PHE A 49 9.46 5.31 0.11
CA PHE A 49 9.17 3.88 0.22
C PHE A 49 10.27 3.04 -0.44
N GLN A 50 10.77 3.44 -1.61
CA GLN A 50 11.87 2.74 -2.29
C GLN A 50 13.15 2.72 -1.46
N LYS A 51 13.49 3.81 -0.77
CA LYS A 51 14.64 3.89 0.16
C LYS A 51 14.50 2.94 1.34
N LEU A 52 13.27 2.63 1.74
CA LEU A 52 12.96 1.63 2.77
C LEU A 52 12.92 0.19 2.23
N GLY A 53 13.23 -0.03 0.95
CA GLY A 53 13.08 -1.33 0.30
C GLY A 53 11.61 -1.82 0.22
N CYS A 54 10.66 -0.88 0.25
CA CYS A 54 9.24 -1.17 0.21
C CYS A 54 8.66 -0.85 -1.17
N GLU A 55 8.07 -1.84 -1.84
CA GLU A 55 7.41 -1.66 -3.12
C GLU A 55 5.92 -1.31 -2.92
N ILE A 56 5.37 -0.50 -3.81
CA ILE A 56 3.96 -0.14 -3.83
C ILE A 56 3.28 -0.78 -5.04
N TYR A 57 2.13 -1.36 -4.80
CA TYR A 57 1.22 -1.87 -5.82
C TYR A 57 -0.15 -1.23 -5.62
N SER A 58 -0.54 -0.32 -6.51
CA SER A 58 -1.93 0.14 -6.53
C SER A 58 -2.79 -0.85 -7.29
N VAL A 59 -4.00 -1.12 -6.82
CA VAL A 59 -4.88 -2.16 -7.37
C VAL A 59 -6.29 -1.63 -7.54
N SER A 60 -6.89 -1.82 -8.71
CA SER A 60 -8.34 -1.68 -8.90
C SER A 60 -8.88 -2.82 -9.74
N CYS A 61 -10.20 -2.95 -9.76
CA CYS A 61 -10.89 -3.96 -10.56
C CYS A 61 -10.97 -3.62 -12.07
N ASP A 62 -10.34 -2.51 -12.48
CA ASP A 62 -10.21 -2.14 -13.88
C ASP A 62 -9.26 -3.07 -14.63
N THR A 63 -9.28 -2.96 -15.97
CA THR A 63 -8.32 -3.67 -16.83
C THR A 63 -7.06 -2.87 -17.02
N GLU A 64 -5.97 -3.54 -17.44
CA GLU A 64 -4.71 -2.90 -17.80
C GLU A 64 -4.85 -1.87 -18.92
N PHE A 65 -5.83 -2.05 -19.81
CA PHE A 65 -6.11 -1.09 -20.87
C PHE A 65 -6.71 0.21 -20.33
N VAL A 66 -7.55 0.13 -19.31
CA VAL A 66 -8.13 1.29 -18.62
C VAL A 66 -7.06 2.03 -17.85
N HIS A 67 -6.18 1.33 -17.10
CA HIS A 67 -5.02 1.94 -16.43
C HIS A 67 -4.13 2.69 -17.42
N LYS A 68 -3.81 2.05 -18.55
CA LYS A 68 -3.01 2.69 -19.60
C LYS A 68 -3.67 3.95 -20.15
N ALA A 69 -4.97 3.88 -20.46
CA ALA A 69 -5.72 5.01 -20.95
C ALA A 69 -5.76 6.15 -19.93
N TRP A 70 -5.95 5.84 -18.65
CA TRP A 70 -5.97 6.85 -17.59
C TRP A 70 -4.60 7.51 -17.40
N HIS A 71 -3.54 6.72 -17.43
CA HIS A 71 -2.18 7.23 -17.36
C HIS A 71 -1.86 8.17 -18.54
N ASP A 72 -2.30 7.84 -19.75
CA ASP A 72 -2.05 8.65 -20.94
C ASP A 72 -2.86 9.96 -20.99
N HIS A 73 -4.02 10.02 -20.32
CA HIS A 73 -4.96 11.13 -20.44
C HIS A 73 -5.09 11.99 -19.18
N SER A 74 -4.48 11.61 -18.06
CA SER A 74 -4.52 12.35 -16.82
C SER A 74 -3.15 12.90 -16.45
N GLU A 75 -3.01 14.20 -16.34
CA GLU A 75 -1.75 14.85 -15.93
C GLU A 75 -1.26 14.40 -14.55
N ARG A 76 -2.18 14.03 -13.64
CA ARG A 76 -1.84 13.50 -12.31
C ARG A 76 -1.34 12.07 -12.40
N ILE A 77 -2.08 11.22 -13.09
CA ILE A 77 -1.77 9.80 -13.19
C ILE A 77 -0.55 9.53 -14.07
N ALA A 78 -0.29 10.38 -15.06
CA ALA A 78 0.91 10.31 -15.89
C ALA A 78 2.23 10.41 -15.09
N LYS A 79 2.19 10.95 -13.87
CA LYS A 79 3.36 11.05 -12.98
C LYS A 79 3.67 9.75 -12.24
N ILE A 80 2.70 8.83 -12.16
CA ILE A 80 2.82 7.61 -11.36
C ILE A 80 3.85 6.68 -11.98
N THR A 81 4.81 6.25 -11.18
CA THR A 81 5.91 5.37 -11.59
C THR A 81 5.88 4.00 -10.89
N TYR A 82 5.13 3.86 -9.79
CA TYR A 82 4.92 2.55 -9.17
C TYR A 82 3.92 1.70 -9.98
N PRO A 83 3.94 0.36 -9.83
CA PRO A 83 3.02 -0.54 -10.53
C PRO A 83 1.54 -0.28 -10.23
N MET A 84 0.75 -0.18 -11.29
CA MET A 84 -0.71 -0.20 -11.25
C MET A 84 -1.18 -1.59 -11.66
N VAL A 85 -1.87 -2.29 -10.78
CA VAL A 85 -2.26 -3.69 -10.92
C VAL A 85 -3.72 -3.78 -11.31
N ALA A 86 -3.99 -4.49 -12.41
CA ALA A 86 -5.34 -4.79 -12.89
C ALA A 86 -5.88 -6.05 -12.21
N ASP A 87 -7.10 -5.98 -11.67
CA ASP A 87 -7.81 -7.11 -11.07
C ASP A 87 -9.21 -7.30 -11.69
N PRO A 88 -9.33 -7.46 -13.03
CA PRO A 88 -10.62 -7.57 -13.70
C PRO A 88 -11.40 -8.83 -13.33
N THR A 89 -10.77 -9.81 -12.74
CA THR A 89 -11.43 -11.02 -12.22
C THR A 89 -11.92 -10.85 -10.78
N HIS A 90 -11.59 -9.73 -10.12
CA HIS A 90 -11.87 -9.44 -8.73
C HIS A 90 -11.23 -10.43 -7.74
N ALA A 91 -10.24 -11.20 -8.20
CA ALA A 91 -9.62 -12.23 -7.37
C ALA A 91 -8.83 -11.63 -6.21
N LEU A 92 -8.02 -10.60 -6.49
CA LEU A 92 -7.25 -9.92 -5.44
C LEU A 92 -8.16 -9.19 -4.47
N ALA A 93 -9.13 -8.41 -4.96
CA ALA A 93 -10.07 -7.68 -4.11
C ALA A 93 -10.87 -8.62 -3.20
N ARG A 94 -11.21 -9.81 -3.68
CA ARG A 94 -11.88 -10.84 -2.89
C ARG A 94 -10.95 -11.48 -1.87
N ASP A 95 -9.74 -11.85 -2.27
CA ASP A 95 -8.75 -12.48 -1.38
C ASP A 95 -8.31 -11.56 -0.23
N PHE A 96 -8.28 -10.24 -0.48
CA PHE A 96 -8.01 -9.23 0.55
C PHE A 96 -9.27 -8.73 1.28
N GLU A 97 -10.42 -9.32 1.00
CA GLU A 97 -11.72 -9.01 1.63
C GLU A 97 -12.14 -7.53 1.50
N VAL A 98 -11.79 -6.91 0.36
CA VAL A 98 -12.13 -5.51 0.07
C VAL A 98 -13.07 -5.36 -1.13
N LEU A 99 -13.58 -6.46 -1.68
CA LEU A 99 -14.50 -6.42 -2.81
C LEU A 99 -15.90 -6.01 -2.36
N ILE A 100 -16.45 -4.98 -2.99
CA ILE A 100 -17.88 -4.64 -2.92
C ILE A 100 -18.59 -5.45 -4.01
N GLU A 101 -19.05 -6.64 -3.68
CA GLU A 101 -19.65 -7.58 -4.66
C GLU A 101 -20.78 -6.95 -5.48
N SER A 102 -21.62 -6.10 -4.89
CA SER A 102 -22.72 -5.44 -5.59
C SER A 102 -22.31 -4.38 -6.61
N ALA A 103 -21.09 -3.86 -6.50
CA ALA A 103 -20.55 -2.80 -7.37
C ALA A 103 -19.44 -3.31 -8.31
N GLY A 104 -18.80 -4.44 -7.99
CA GLY A 104 -17.62 -4.93 -8.69
C GLY A 104 -16.41 -4.01 -8.50
N LEU A 105 -16.35 -3.29 -7.39
CA LEU A 105 -15.31 -2.32 -7.06
C LEU A 105 -14.61 -2.72 -5.76
N ALA A 106 -13.38 -2.24 -5.58
CA ALA A 106 -12.68 -2.41 -4.32
C ALA A 106 -12.96 -1.25 -3.35
N GLU A 107 -13.03 -1.56 -2.06
CA GLU A 107 -12.90 -0.57 -0.99
C GLU A 107 -11.50 0.05 -1.01
N ARG A 108 -11.30 1.16 -0.25
CA ARG A 108 -9.98 1.77 -0.08
C ARG A 108 -9.17 1.01 0.97
N GLY A 109 -8.78 -0.22 0.62
CA GLY A 109 -7.94 -1.07 1.46
C GLY A 109 -6.45 -0.78 1.26
N THR A 110 -5.70 -0.73 2.36
CA THR A 110 -4.23 -0.61 2.35
C THR A 110 -3.67 -1.73 3.21
N PHE A 111 -2.72 -2.49 2.69
CA PHE A 111 -2.13 -3.64 3.37
C PHE A 111 -0.61 -3.53 3.31
N ILE A 112 0.04 -3.58 4.48
CA ILE A 112 1.51 -3.64 4.61
C ILE A 112 1.90 -5.10 4.78
N ILE A 113 2.76 -5.58 3.90
CA ILE A 113 3.17 -6.98 3.82
C ILE A 113 4.68 -7.06 4.05
N ASN A 114 5.09 -7.90 4.99
CA ASN A 114 6.49 -8.12 5.31
C ASN A 114 7.18 -9.10 4.32
N PRO A 115 8.51 -9.25 4.35
CA PRO A 115 9.24 -10.14 3.44
C PRO A 115 8.83 -11.61 3.49
N GLU A 116 8.26 -12.09 4.60
CA GLU A 116 7.71 -13.43 4.74
C GLU A 116 6.35 -13.60 4.07
N GLY A 117 5.79 -12.51 3.50
CA GLY A 117 4.49 -12.51 2.85
C GLY A 117 3.31 -12.48 3.82
N LYS A 118 3.51 -11.93 5.03
CA LYS A 118 2.47 -11.75 6.04
C LYS A 118 1.98 -10.32 6.06
N ILE A 119 0.68 -10.11 6.15
CA ILE A 119 0.07 -8.81 6.43
C ILE A 119 0.37 -8.47 7.90
N VAL A 120 1.05 -7.34 8.13
CA VAL A 120 1.45 -6.88 9.46
C VAL A 120 0.68 -5.64 9.92
N ALA A 121 0.09 -4.90 9.00
CA ALA A 121 -0.83 -3.81 9.28
C ALA A 121 -1.79 -3.62 8.10
N TYR A 122 -2.98 -3.18 8.37
CA TYR A 122 -3.94 -2.82 7.32
C TYR A 122 -4.91 -1.75 7.80
N GLU A 123 -5.52 -1.06 6.85
CA GLU A 123 -6.66 -0.16 7.07
C GLU A 123 -7.61 -0.26 5.88
N VAL A 124 -8.90 -0.08 6.14
CA VAL A 124 -9.93 0.01 5.11
C VAL A 124 -10.77 1.24 5.37
N ASN A 125 -10.77 2.17 4.43
CA ASN A 125 -11.55 3.40 4.51
C ASN A 125 -12.81 3.29 3.64
N ALA A 126 -13.86 3.98 4.07
CA ALA A 126 -15.05 4.17 3.25
C ALA A 126 -14.70 4.85 1.91
N GLY A 127 -15.42 4.51 0.85
CA GLY A 127 -15.10 4.94 -0.52
C GLY A 127 -15.00 6.45 -0.76
N ASN A 128 -15.56 7.27 0.14
CA ASN A 128 -15.53 8.73 0.09
C ASN A 128 -14.46 9.38 1.00
N VAL A 129 -13.62 8.58 1.67
CA VAL A 129 -12.59 9.06 2.60
C VAL A 129 -11.20 8.71 2.06
N GLY A 130 -10.48 9.71 1.53
CA GLY A 130 -9.11 9.55 1.06
C GLY A 130 -8.12 9.28 2.21
N ARG A 131 -7.01 8.62 1.87
CA ARG A 131 -5.97 8.17 2.82
C ARG A 131 -4.78 9.13 2.84
N ASN A 132 -3.94 9.01 3.88
CA ASN A 132 -2.76 9.83 4.08
C ASN A 132 -1.48 9.00 3.81
N ALA A 133 -0.72 9.37 2.77
CA ALA A 133 0.51 8.68 2.40
C ALA A 133 1.66 8.88 3.42
N GLU A 134 1.71 10.00 4.13
CA GLU A 134 2.71 10.24 5.19
C GLU A 134 2.49 9.28 6.37
N GLU A 135 1.23 9.08 6.76
CA GLU A 135 0.89 8.11 7.81
C GLU A 135 1.15 6.68 7.36
N LEU A 136 0.91 6.35 6.09
CA LEU A 136 1.27 5.05 5.53
C LEU A 136 2.78 4.83 5.59
N LEU A 137 3.59 5.83 5.20
CA LEU A 137 5.04 5.77 5.27
C LEU A 137 5.51 5.55 6.72
N ARG A 138 4.96 6.32 7.67
CA ARG A 138 5.22 6.15 9.09
C ARG A 138 4.90 4.73 9.59
N LYS A 139 3.77 4.18 9.18
CA LYS A 139 3.35 2.80 9.53
C LYS A 139 4.33 1.77 8.98
N VAL A 140 4.79 1.91 7.72
CA VAL A 140 5.80 1.02 7.14
C VAL A 140 7.08 1.07 7.95
N GLN A 141 7.57 2.26 8.30
CA GLN A 141 8.76 2.44 9.11
C GLN A 141 8.63 1.79 10.50
N ALA A 142 7.47 1.95 11.15
CA ALA A 142 7.20 1.31 12.44
C ALA A 142 7.16 -0.22 12.32
N CYS A 143 6.54 -0.75 11.27
CA CYS A 143 6.49 -2.19 11.01
C CYS A 143 7.89 -2.77 10.75
N GLN A 144 8.73 -2.06 10.01
CA GLN A 144 10.11 -2.46 9.76
C GLN A 144 10.93 -2.44 11.04
N PHE A 145 10.81 -1.37 11.84
CA PHE A 145 11.51 -1.26 13.11
C PHE A 145 11.18 -2.44 14.04
N VAL A 146 9.90 -2.74 14.25
CA VAL A 146 9.47 -3.85 15.10
C VAL A 146 9.90 -5.21 14.53
N HIS A 147 9.96 -5.35 13.21
CA HIS A 147 10.44 -6.57 12.56
C HIS A 147 11.94 -6.82 12.83
N GLU A 148 12.74 -5.75 12.89
CA GLU A 148 14.18 -5.81 13.17
C GLU A 148 14.48 -5.89 14.67
N HIS A 149 13.62 -5.30 15.52
CA HIS A 149 13.77 -5.18 16.97
C HIS A 149 12.62 -5.87 17.69
N GLY A 150 12.58 -7.20 17.63
CA GLY A 150 11.45 -8.01 18.08
C GLY A 150 11.12 -7.94 19.58
N ASP A 151 11.98 -7.32 20.40
CA ASP A 151 11.77 -7.10 21.85
C ASP A 151 11.32 -5.67 22.17
N GLU A 152 11.17 -4.81 21.17
CA GLU A 152 10.73 -3.42 21.31
C GLU A 152 9.37 -3.18 20.64
N VAL A 153 8.64 -2.19 21.13
CA VAL A 153 7.38 -1.76 20.55
C VAL A 153 7.39 -0.26 20.26
N CYS A 154 6.77 0.13 19.17
CA CYS A 154 6.57 1.51 18.78
C CYS A 154 5.28 2.05 19.44
N PRO A 155 5.36 3.02 20.36
CA PRO A 155 4.17 3.62 20.96
C PRO A 155 3.36 4.44 19.95
N ALA A 156 2.19 4.90 20.36
CA ALA A 156 1.34 5.76 19.53
C ALA A 156 2.13 6.97 19.00
N LYS A 157 1.91 7.32 17.71
CA LYS A 157 2.59 8.43 17.02
C LYS A 157 4.12 8.27 16.89
N TRP A 158 4.66 7.09 17.14
CA TRP A 158 6.10 6.84 16.98
C TRP A 158 6.59 7.29 15.59
N GLN A 159 7.77 7.91 15.58
CA GLN A 159 8.48 8.32 14.38
C GLN A 159 9.90 7.72 14.43
N PRO A 160 10.57 7.49 13.29
CA PRO A 160 11.97 7.05 13.29
C PRO A 160 12.86 7.94 14.17
N GLY A 161 13.62 7.30 15.08
CA GLY A 161 14.47 7.98 16.04
C GLY A 161 13.78 8.40 17.35
N ALA A 162 12.45 8.21 17.47
CA ALA A 162 11.75 8.39 18.73
C ALA A 162 11.97 7.20 19.68
N GLU A 163 11.73 7.43 20.97
CA GLU A 163 11.82 6.39 21.99
C GLU A 163 10.87 5.23 21.74
N THR A 164 11.33 4.04 22.07
CA THR A 164 10.57 2.80 22.03
C THR A 164 10.37 2.27 23.45
N LEU A 165 9.53 1.28 23.60
CA LEU A 165 9.29 0.63 24.87
C LEU A 165 9.71 -0.85 24.79
N LYS A 166 10.35 -1.35 25.87
CA LYS A 166 10.58 -2.79 26.07
C LYS A 166 9.49 -3.31 27.00
N PRO A 167 8.53 -4.09 26.50
CA PRO A 167 7.45 -4.61 27.32
C PRO A 167 7.97 -5.39 28.52
N SER A 168 7.54 -5.01 29.73
CA SER A 168 7.84 -5.73 30.95
C SER A 168 6.68 -5.56 31.95
N LEU A 169 6.62 -6.43 32.95
CA LEU A 169 5.63 -6.31 34.02
C LEU A 169 5.82 -5.04 34.85
N ASP A 170 7.05 -4.50 34.91
CA ASP A 170 7.36 -3.28 35.65
C ASP A 170 6.76 -2.01 35.02
N LEU A 171 6.39 -2.07 33.74
CA LEU A 171 5.73 -0.97 33.04
C LEU A 171 4.22 -0.93 33.25
N VAL A 172 3.64 -1.96 33.86
CA VAL A 172 2.17 -2.04 34.04
C VAL A 172 1.76 -0.97 35.07
N GLY A 173 0.96 0.01 34.59
CA GLY A 173 0.50 1.14 35.42
C GLY A 173 1.54 2.24 35.62
N ALA A 174 2.71 2.18 34.96
CA ALA A 174 3.77 3.19 35.04
C ALA A 174 3.81 4.15 33.82
N LEU A 175 2.97 3.90 32.80
CA LEU A 175 2.86 4.71 31.57
C LEU A 175 1.68 5.65 31.62
#